data_e9e0fec5c9a5fb491701d4cd15df7b70
#
_entry.id   e9e0fec5c9a5fb491701d4cd15df7b70
#
_cell.length_a   1.000
_cell.length_b   1.000
_cell.length_c   1.000
_cell.angle_alpha   90.00
_cell.angle_beta   90.00
_cell.angle_gamma   90.00
#
_symmetry.space_group_name_H-M   'P 1'
#
loop_
_entity.id
_entity.type
_entity.pdbx_description
1 polymer ?
#
loop_
_entity_poly.entity_id
_entity_poly.type
_entity_poly.pdbx_seq_one_letter_code
_entity_poly.pdbx_strand_id
1 'polypeptide(L)'
;VTAASSTAGVTIAGGTGITTAVSGSTLTITNTASFPSANENDNLVYDGSQFIATESPTISFRITSDLSNGYRFDGGGVPSNTNNPTIYVYRGFTYRFNNTTGGGHPFALRQSDGGSAVTDGVSGSQSGIQFWTVPQTLSAGTTYVYQCTIHGGMVGNLVVV
;
A
#
# COMPACT_ATOMS: atom_id res chain seq x y z
N VAL A 1 -0.12 -40.35 -20.11
CA VAL A 1 -0.53 -41.59 -19.43
C VAL A 1 -1.22 -42.46 -20.45
N THR A 2 -0.64 -43.61 -20.75
CA THR A 2 -1.22 -44.58 -21.68
C THR A 2 -1.92 -45.66 -20.84
N ALA A 3 -3.21 -45.89 -21.08
CA ALA A 3 -3.93 -46.94 -20.40
C ALA A 3 -3.41 -48.31 -20.88
N ALA A 4 -3.05 -49.19 -19.97
CA ALA A 4 -2.44 -50.51 -20.31
C ALA A 4 -3.47 -51.54 -20.79
N SER A 5 -4.76 -51.27 -20.68
CA SER A 5 -5.85 -52.11 -21.23
C SER A 5 -7.13 -51.28 -21.43
N SER A 6 -8.03 -51.76 -22.28
CA SER A 6 -9.31 -51.09 -22.57
C SER A 6 -10.29 -51.09 -21.40
N THR A 7 -9.96 -51.73 -20.26
CA THR A 7 -10.74 -51.80 -19.06
C THR A 7 -10.14 -51.04 -17.86
N ALA A 8 -8.92 -50.45 -18.03
CA ALA A 8 -8.29 -49.65 -17.01
C ALA A 8 -8.82 -48.21 -17.08
N GLY A 9 -9.60 -47.80 -16.06
CA GLY A 9 -10.07 -46.43 -15.92
C GLY A 9 -9.06 -45.60 -15.14
N VAL A 10 -8.82 -44.37 -15.59
CA VAL A 10 -8.12 -43.35 -14.78
C VAL A 10 -9.17 -42.41 -14.24
N THR A 11 -9.27 -42.33 -12.91
CA THR A 11 -10.12 -41.34 -12.25
C THR A 11 -9.28 -40.12 -11.91
N ILE A 12 -9.68 -38.98 -12.43
CA ILE A 12 -9.11 -37.68 -12.05
C ILE A 12 -10.25 -36.86 -11.46
N ALA A 13 -10.20 -36.63 -10.15
CA ALA A 13 -11.20 -35.88 -9.43
C ALA A 13 -10.67 -34.47 -9.13
N GLY A 14 -11.54 -33.47 -9.26
CA GLY A 14 -11.26 -32.13 -8.77
C GLY A 14 -11.32 -32.11 -7.23
N GLY A 15 -10.52 -31.25 -6.63
CA GLY A 15 -10.58 -30.91 -5.21
C GLY A 15 -11.04 -29.46 -5.03
N THR A 16 -10.96 -28.95 -3.81
CA THR A 16 -11.28 -27.54 -3.53
C THR A 16 -10.45 -26.62 -4.44
N GLY A 17 -11.12 -25.75 -5.19
CA GLY A 17 -10.47 -24.81 -6.11
C GLY A 17 -9.99 -25.42 -7.43
N ILE A 18 -10.31 -26.69 -7.74
CA ILE A 18 -9.99 -27.34 -9.00
C ILE A 18 -11.23 -28.04 -9.55
N THR A 19 -11.58 -27.73 -10.79
CA THR A 19 -12.62 -28.47 -11.53
C THR A 19 -12.00 -29.25 -12.66
N THR A 20 -12.60 -30.41 -12.98
CA THR A 20 -12.23 -31.24 -14.11
C THR A 20 -13.42 -31.43 -15.04
N ALA A 21 -13.19 -31.35 -16.32
CA ALA A 21 -14.20 -31.61 -17.36
C ALA A 21 -13.58 -32.46 -18.48
N VAL A 22 -14.34 -33.43 -18.97
CA VAL A 22 -13.95 -34.30 -20.10
C VAL A 22 -14.85 -34.00 -21.29
N SER A 23 -14.24 -33.75 -22.45
CA SER A 23 -14.95 -33.62 -23.73
C SER A 23 -14.20 -34.43 -24.81
N GLY A 24 -14.84 -35.49 -25.27
CA GLY A 24 -14.17 -36.44 -26.19
C GLY A 24 -12.97 -37.09 -25.51
N SER A 25 -11.80 -36.95 -26.13
CA SER A 25 -10.50 -37.43 -25.58
C SER A 25 -9.75 -36.37 -24.77
N THR A 26 -10.32 -35.20 -24.55
CA THR A 26 -9.66 -34.10 -23.86
C THR A 26 -10.14 -34.02 -22.43
N LEU A 27 -9.20 -34.04 -21.48
CA LEU A 27 -9.43 -33.68 -20.08
C LEU A 27 -8.96 -32.24 -19.84
N THR A 28 -9.88 -31.40 -19.43
CA THR A 28 -9.58 -30.02 -19.01
C THR A 28 -9.53 -29.96 -17.47
N ILE A 29 -8.46 -29.44 -16.93
CA ILE A 29 -8.30 -29.16 -15.49
C ILE A 29 -8.26 -27.64 -15.34
N THR A 30 -9.23 -27.09 -14.63
CA THR A 30 -9.36 -25.65 -14.40
C THR A 30 -9.12 -25.33 -12.93
N ASN A 31 -8.24 -24.39 -12.66
CA ASN A 31 -8.12 -23.80 -11.34
C ASN A 31 -9.29 -22.81 -11.13
N THR A 32 -10.16 -23.10 -10.19
CA THR A 32 -11.29 -22.25 -9.81
C THR A 32 -11.08 -21.59 -8.45
N ALA A 33 -9.88 -21.72 -7.87
CA ALA A 33 -9.55 -20.98 -6.67
C ALA A 33 -9.63 -19.48 -6.98
N SER A 34 -10.52 -18.78 -6.31
CA SER A 34 -10.58 -17.33 -6.37
C SER A 34 -9.91 -16.77 -5.12
N PHE A 35 -9.00 -15.84 -5.33
CA PHE A 35 -8.59 -14.99 -4.22
C PHE A 35 -9.72 -14.01 -3.90
N PRO A 36 -9.91 -13.63 -2.63
CA PRO A 36 -10.89 -12.61 -2.28
C PRO A 36 -10.58 -11.33 -3.07
N SER A 37 -11.64 -10.62 -3.47
CA SER A 37 -11.47 -9.31 -4.08
C SER A 37 -10.80 -8.41 -3.06
N ALA A 38 -9.58 -8.00 -3.35
CA ALA A 38 -8.84 -7.05 -2.56
C ALA A 38 -8.96 -5.67 -3.20
N ASN A 39 -9.12 -4.64 -2.38
CA ASN A 39 -9.01 -3.26 -2.83
C ASN A 39 -7.52 -2.89 -2.96
N GLU A 40 -7.23 -1.80 -3.65
CA GLU A 40 -5.90 -1.22 -3.62
C GLU A 40 -5.50 -0.92 -2.16
N ASN A 41 -4.35 -1.42 -1.73
CA ASN A 41 -3.79 -1.38 -0.38
C ASN A 41 -4.34 -2.40 0.64
N ASP A 42 -5.17 -3.35 0.26
CA ASP A 42 -5.50 -4.47 1.14
C ASP A 42 -4.31 -5.45 1.25
N ASN A 43 -4.14 -6.02 2.43
CA ASN A 43 -3.21 -7.13 2.64
C ASN A 43 -3.95 -8.45 2.48
N LEU A 44 -3.32 -9.43 1.82
CA LEU A 44 -3.77 -10.80 1.83
C LEU A 44 -3.16 -11.52 3.04
N VAL A 45 -4.02 -11.90 3.98
CA VAL A 45 -3.62 -12.60 5.20
C VAL A 45 -4.18 -14.02 5.19
N TYR A 46 -3.34 -15.03 5.50
CA TYR A 46 -3.78 -16.40 5.66
C TYR A 46 -4.30 -16.59 7.09
N ASP A 47 -5.60 -16.92 7.25
CA ASP A 47 -6.26 -17.08 8.55
C ASP A 47 -6.12 -18.49 9.15
N GLY A 48 -5.36 -19.37 8.50
CA GLY A 48 -5.20 -20.77 8.85
C GLY A 48 -6.00 -21.71 7.94
N SER A 49 -6.93 -21.22 7.14
CA SER A 49 -7.78 -22.00 6.22
C SER A 49 -7.82 -21.39 4.82
N GLN A 50 -7.80 -20.07 4.69
CA GLN A 50 -7.92 -19.36 3.42
C GLN A 50 -7.17 -18.02 3.46
N PHE A 51 -6.92 -17.44 2.30
CA PHE A 51 -6.47 -16.06 2.21
C PHE A 51 -7.68 -15.13 2.29
N ILE A 52 -7.61 -14.15 3.18
CA ILE A 52 -8.60 -13.08 3.32
C ILE A 52 -7.96 -11.73 3.01
N ALA A 53 -8.71 -10.85 2.35
CA ALA A 53 -8.30 -9.46 2.19
C ALA A 53 -8.57 -8.71 3.49
N THR A 54 -7.57 -8.03 4.02
CA THR A 54 -7.69 -7.17 5.20
C THR A 54 -7.20 -5.78 4.85
N GLU A 55 -7.86 -4.76 5.36
CA GLU A 55 -7.38 -3.40 5.19
C GLU A 55 -5.99 -3.26 5.81
N SER A 56 -5.07 -2.66 5.07
CA SER A 56 -3.78 -2.27 5.63
C SER A 56 -4.00 -1.28 6.77
N PRO A 57 -3.30 -1.43 7.90
CA PRO A 57 -3.37 -0.44 8.97
C PRO A 57 -3.10 0.95 8.41
N THR A 58 -4.08 1.84 8.48
CA THR A 58 -3.96 3.20 7.97
C THR A 58 -3.82 4.20 9.11
N ILE A 59 -2.70 4.91 9.13
CA ILE A 59 -2.47 6.01 10.05
C ILE A 59 -2.81 7.32 9.33
N SER A 60 -3.77 8.08 9.87
CA SER A 60 -4.23 9.30 9.24
C SER A 60 -3.68 10.54 9.92
N PHE A 61 -3.21 11.47 9.09
CA PHE A 61 -2.82 12.82 9.49
C PHE A 61 -3.71 13.85 8.79
N ARG A 62 -4.20 14.82 9.56
CA ARG A 62 -4.70 16.07 9.01
C ARG A 62 -3.54 17.06 8.97
N ILE A 63 -3.27 17.63 7.79
CA ILE A 63 -2.18 18.58 7.59
C ILE A 63 -2.75 19.99 7.50
N THR A 64 -2.19 20.86 8.32
CA THR A 64 -2.39 22.31 8.29
C THR A 64 -1.03 22.99 8.09
N SER A 65 -0.98 24.32 8.08
CA SER A 65 0.26 25.06 8.03
C SER A 65 0.26 26.24 9.02
N ASP A 66 1.47 26.63 9.42
CA ASP A 66 1.74 27.89 10.08
C ASP A 66 2.20 28.89 9.02
N LEU A 67 1.27 29.38 8.21
CA LEU A 67 1.59 30.16 7.02
C LEU A 67 2.65 29.41 6.18
N SER A 68 3.73 30.09 5.76
CA SER A 68 4.87 29.48 5.05
C SER A 68 5.99 29.00 5.97
N ASN A 69 5.80 29.03 7.31
CA ASN A 69 6.83 28.62 8.26
C ASN A 69 6.93 27.09 8.40
N GLY A 70 5.86 26.36 8.14
CA GLY A 70 5.91 24.92 8.23
C GLY A 70 4.54 24.25 8.19
N TYR A 71 4.58 22.94 7.93
CA TYR A 71 3.43 22.07 8.11
C TYR A 71 3.24 21.70 9.57
N ARG A 72 1.98 21.57 9.97
CA ARG A 72 1.54 21.04 11.25
C ARG A 72 0.64 19.84 11.03
N PHE A 73 0.71 18.87 11.92
CA PHE A 73 0.01 17.61 11.80
C PHE A 73 -0.91 17.39 13.01
N ASP A 74 -2.14 16.95 12.73
CA ASP A 74 -3.06 16.43 13.73
C ASP A 74 -3.25 14.94 13.49
N GLY A 75 -3.15 14.11 14.52
CA GLY A 75 -3.24 12.65 14.47
C GLY A 75 -1.88 11.96 14.50
N GLY A 76 -1.90 10.63 14.44
CA GLY A 76 -0.70 9.79 14.39
C GLY A 76 0.29 9.94 15.55
N GLY A 77 -0.12 10.55 16.66
CA GLY A 77 0.76 10.76 17.84
C GLY A 77 1.80 11.88 17.67
N VAL A 78 1.69 12.70 16.63
CA VAL A 78 2.60 13.84 16.41
C VAL A 78 2.09 15.06 17.17
N PRO A 79 2.97 15.86 17.83
CA PRO A 79 2.55 17.10 18.50
C PRO A 79 1.97 18.11 17.50
N SER A 80 0.72 18.55 17.73
CA SER A 80 -0.07 19.36 16.77
C SER A 80 0.48 20.78 16.53
N ASN A 81 1.26 21.33 17.44
CA ASN A 81 1.78 22.71 17.36
C ASN A 81 3.26 22.79 16.94
N THR A 82 3.84 21.71 16.45
CA THR A 82 5.22 21.68 15.99
C THR A 82 5.26 21.88 14.49
N ASN A 83 6.04 22.84 14.01
CA ASN A 83 6.28 23.04 12.58
C ASN A 83 7.26 21.99 12.07
N ASN A 84 6.92 21.38 10.96
CA ASN A 84 7.76 20.39 10.26
C ASN A 84 8.30 19.25 11.16
N PRO A 85 7.44 18.57 11.95
CA PRO A 85 7.90 17.52 12.84
C PRO A 85 8.48 16.34 12.05
N THR A 86 9.43 15.61 12.65
CA THR A 86 9.83 14.31 12.14
C THR A 86 8.71 13.29 12.40
N ILE A 87 8.33 12.55 11.37
CA ILE A 87 7.34 11.49 11.44
C ILE A 87 8.05 10.15 11.23
N TYR A 88 7.81 9.20 12.11
CA TYR A 88 8.29 7.84 11.97
C TYR A 88 7.23 6.98 11.27
N VAL A 89 7.66 6.24 10.26
CA VAL A 89 6.77 5.45 9.41
C VAL A 89 7.21 3.98 9.39
N TYR A 90 6.24 3.08 9.55
CA TYR A 90 6.46 1.63 9.57
C TYR A 90 6.28 1.06 8.17
N ARG A 91 7.15 0.13 7.79
CA ARG A 91 7.04 -0.62 6.54
C ARG A 91 5.75 -1.43 6.50
N GLY A 92 5.10 -1.45 5.35
CA GLY A 92 3.83 -2.15 5.14
C GLY A 92 2.60 -1.41 5.66
N PHE A 93 2.75 -0.29 6.36
CA PHE A 93 1.64 0.54 6.81
C PHE A 93 1.29 1.57 5.74
N THR A 94 0.02 1.90 5.66
CA THR A 94 -0.48 3.00 4.82
C THR A 94 -0.65 4.26 5.65
N TYR A 95 -0.10 5.35 5.16
CA TYR A 95 -0.23 6.67 5.74
C TYR A 95 -1.12 7.53 4.87
N ARG A 96 -2.17 8.09 5.46
CA ARG A 96 -3.09 9.01 4.80
C ARG A 96 -2.77 10.43 5.23
N PHE A 97 -2.35 11.24 4.29
CA PHE A 97 -2.03 12.65 4.47
C PHE A 97 -3.17 13.50 3.89
N ASN A 98 -4.01 14.07 4.74
CA ASN A 98 -5.09 14.95 4.33
C ASN A 98 -4.60 16.41 4.39
N ASN A 99 -4.07 16.91 3.29
CA ASN A 99 -3.61 18.28 3.17
C ASN A 99 -4.79 19.25 3.05
N THR A 100 -5.11 19.94 4.13
CA THR A 100 -6.20 20.93 4.19
C THR A 100 -5.76 22.33 3.76
N THR A 101 -4.48 22.53 3.41
CA THR A 101 -3.97 23.81 2.90
C THR A 101 -4.19 23.97 1.39
N GLY A 102 -4.57 22.85 0.71
CA GLY A 102 -4.87 22.85 -0.71
C GLY A 102 -3.67 23.25 -1.60
N GLY A 103 -3.97 23.96 -2.68
CA GLY A 103 -2.95 24.40 -3.64
C GLY A 103 -2.02 25.51 -3.14
N GLY A 104 -2.29 26.11 -1.97
CA GLY A 104 -1.40 27.10 -1.36
C GLY A 104 -0.09 26.49 -0.84
N HIS A 105 -0.16 25.25 -0.36
CA HIS A 105 1.00 24.47 0.11
C HIS A 105 0.87 23.01 -0.31
N PRO A 106 1.16 22.67 -1.59
CA PRO A 106 1.11 21.28 -2.04
C PRO A 106 2.14 20.42 -1.31
N PHE A 107 1.68 19.29 -0.75
CA PHE A 107 2.46 18.39 0.11
C PHE A 107 3.09 17.27 -0.71
N ALA A 108 4.38 17.38 -1.03
CA ALA A 108 5.10 16.37 -1.80
C ALA A 108 5.92 15.46 -0.89
N LEU A 109 5.88 14.16 -1.17
CA LEU A 109 6.83 13.18 -0.62
C LEU A 109 8.05 13.14 -1.54
N ARG A 110 9.26 13.30 -0.98
CA ARG A 110 10.51 13.39 -1.74
C ARG A 110 11.60 12.52 -1.15
N GLN A 111 12.54 12.11 -1.98
CA GLN A 111 13.70 11.30 -1.55
C GLN A 111 14.67 12.09 -0.66
N SER A 112 14.73 13.42 -0.82
CA SER A 112 15.52 14.35 -0.02
C SER A 112 14.96 15.75 -0.19
N ASP A 113 15.47 16.71 0.56
CA ASP A 113 15.13 18.14 0.40
C ASP A 113 15.43 18.60 -1.03
N GLY A 114 14.42 19.14 -1.71
CA GLY A 114 14.48 19.50 -3.13
C GLY A 114 14.67 18.33 -4.11
N GLY A 115 14.74 17.10 -3.63
CA GLY A 115 15.00 15.91 -4.43
C GLY A 115 13.79 15.42 -5.23
N SER A 116 13.96 14.27 -5.90
CA SER A 116 12.91 13.63 -6.70
C SER A 116 11.73 13.20 -5.85
N ALA A 117 10.54 13.20 -6.44
CA ALA A 117 9.35 12.69 -5.79
C ALA A 117 9.46 11.19 -5.49
N VAL A 118 8.91 10.76 -4.36
CA VAL A 118 8.65 9.35 -4.07
C VAL A 118 7.42 8.96 -4.87
N THR A 119 7.51 7.90 -5.65
CA THR A 119 6.42 7.37 -6.48
C THR A 119 5.98 5.99 -6.03
N ASP A 120 6.90 5.20 -5.45
CA ASP A 120 6.62 3.84 -5.00
C ASP A 120 5.70 3.85 -3.76
N GLY A 121 4.55 3.21 -3.90
CA GLY A 121 3.50 3.15 -2.88
C GLY A 121 2.72 4.46 -2.68
N VAL A 122 2.95 5.50 -3.49
CA VAL A 122 2.29 6.80 -3.36
C VAL A 122 1.13 6.94 -4.35
N SER A 123 -0.02 7.40 -3.85
CA SER A 123 -1.21 7.70 -4.65
C SER A 123 -1.92 8.95 -4.15
N GLY A 124 -2.89 9.45 -4.91
CA GLY A 124 -3.70 10.62 -4.54
C GLY A 124 -3.09 11.95 -4.94
N SER A 125 -3.39 13.02 -4.19
CA SER A 125 -3.09 14.41 -4.57
C SER A 125 -2.33 15.18 -3.50
N GLN A 126 -1.26 15.86 -3.91
CA GLN A 126 -0.46 16.74 -3.03
C GLN A 126 -1.26 17.92 -2.46
N SER A 127 -2.30 18.37 -3.16
CA SER A 127 -3.17 19.48 -2.74
C SER A 127 -4.46 19.01 -2.05
N GLY A 128 -4.55 17.75 -1.71
CA GLY A 128 -5.71 17.13 -1.09
C GLY A 128 -5.32 15.92 -0.25
N ILE A 129 -5.91 14.78 -0.55
CA ILE A 129 -5.59 13.53 0.13
C ILE A 129 -4.52 12.78 -0.67
N GLN A 130 -3.43 12.44 -0.01
CA GLN A 130 -2.37 11.61 -0.53
C GLN A 130 -2.19 10.39 0.39
N PHE A 131 -1.94 9.25 -0.20
CA PHE A 131 -1.60 8.02 0.50
C PHE A 131 -0.17 7.61 0.20
N TRP A 132 0.47 7.01 1.17
CA TRP A 132 1.75 6.33 1.00
C TRP A 132 1.73 5.00 1.75
N THR A 133 1.74 3.90 1.01
CA THR A 133 2.02 2.58 1.57
C THR A 133 3.53 2.39 1.57
N VAL A 134 4.12 2.39 2.75
CA VAL A 134 5.58 2.31 2.91
C VAL A 134 6.06 0.94 2.44
N PRO A 135 6.91 0.85 1.40
CA PRO A 135 7.36 -0.42 0.88
C PRO A 135 8.07 -1.28 1.93
N GLN A 136 7.77 -2.58 1.94
CA GLN A 136 8.41 -3.56 2.85
C GLN A 136 9.92 -3.72 2.58
N THR A 137 10.37 -3.37 1.38
CA THR A 137 11.76 -3.51 0.94
C THR A 137 12.69 -2.42 1.47
N LEU A 138 12.14 -1.35 2.06
CA LEU A 138 12.95 -0.27 2.60
C LEU A 138 13.72 -0.71 3.85
N SER A 139 14.92 -0.18 4.03
CA SER A 139 15.71 -0.41 5.25
C SER A 139 15.26 0.53 6.38
N ALA A 140 15.28 0.04 7.61
CA ALA A 140 15.09 0.88 8.78
C ALA A 140 16.19 1.98 8.82
N GLY A 141 15.81 3.19 9.24
CA GLY A 141 16.68 4.36 9.22
C GLY A 141 16.69 5.12 7.88
N THR A 142 16.10 4.56 6.80
CA THR A 142 15.93 5.32 5.56
C THR A 142 15.10 6.56 5.83
N THR A 143 15.59 7.71 5.38
CA THR A 143 14.93 9.00 5.58
C THR A 143 14.49 9.57 4.25
N TYR A 144 13.21 9.87 4.16
CA TYR A 144 12.57 10.67 3.14
C TYR A 144 12.19 12.03 3.73
N VAL A 145 11.67 12.94 2.91
CA VAL A 145 11.11 14.19 3.39
C VAL A 145 9.70 14.40 2.83
N TYR A 146 8.88 15.09 3.59
CA TYR A 146 7.74 15.80 3.02
C TYR A 146 8.12 17.26 2.84
N GLN A 147 7.68 17.88 1.75
CA GLN A 147 8.06 19.23 1.41
C GLN A 147 6.97 19.95 0.62
N CYS A 148 6.78 21.23 0.91
CA CYS A 148 5.96 22.10 0.06
C CYS A 148 6.67 22.34 -1.28
N THR A 149 5.95 22.18 -2.39
CA THR A 149 6.52 22.42 -3.72
C THR A 149 6.68 23.89 -4.07
N ILE A 150 6.06 24.80 -3.28
CA ILE A 150 6.09 26.25 -3.49
C ILE A 150 7.05 26.92 -2.48
N HIS A 151 7.03 26.46 -1.21
CA HIS A 151 7.82 27.06 -0.13
C HIS A 151 8.84 26.03 0.37
N GLY A 152 10.06 26.07 -0.18
CA GLY A 152 11.11 25.08 0.08
C GLY A 152 11.49 24.90 1.56
N GLY A 153 11.34 25.95 2.37
CA GLY A 153 11.59 25.88 3.82
C GLY A 153 10.54 25.09 4.62
N MET A 154 9.39 24.78 4.03
CA MET A 154 8.38 23.90 4.65
C MET A 154 8.75 22.44 4.35
N VAL A 155 9.73 21.91 5.08
CA VAL A 155 10.26 20.55 4.90
C VAL A 155 10.46 19.88 6.24
N GLY A 156 10.11 18.59 6.32
CA GLY A 156 10.34 17.75 7.51
C GLY A 156 10.61 16.31 7.11
N ASN A 157 11.08 15.51 8.06
CA ASN A 157 11.56 14.17 7.83
C ASN A 157 10.47 13.11 7.97
N LEU A 158 10.57 12.06 7.15
CA LEU A 158 9.87 10.79 7.26
C LEU A 158 10.92 9.70 7.46
N VAL A 159 10.99 9.12 8.65
CA VAL A 159 12.01 8.12 9.01
C VAL A 159 11.37 6.74 9.04
N VAL A 160 11.90 5.83 8.22
CA VAL A 160 11.44 4.42 8.18
C VAL A 160 11.95 3.66 9.40
N VAL A 161 11.04 2.94 10.08
CA VAL A 161 11.33 2.10 11.26
C VAL A 161 10.95 0.66 11.02
#